data_7043bc17c4c7c162b5a4546547b5b04f
#
_entry.id   7043bc17c4c7c162b5a4546547b5b04f
#
_cell.length_a   1.000
_cell.length_b   1.000
_cell.length_c   1.000
_cell.angle_alpha   90.00
_cell.angle_beta   90.00
_cell.angle_gamma   90.00
#
_symmetry.space_group_name_H-M   'P 1'
#
loop_
_entity.id
_entity.type
_entity.pdbx_description
1 polymer ?
#
loop_
_entity_poly.entity_id
_entity_poly.type
_entity_poly.pdbx_seq_one_letter_code
_entity_poly.pdbx_strand_id
1 'polypeptide(L)'
;MKLLLENWRKYLSESKLRVFDFDDTIAKSDSKIYITTDTGEKLVMTPGQYATHKVNPDYEYDFSEFDEVINPREIKQITNIVRNALNAGTEGREIAILTARDQKSEDAIKKYLESIDIDTSKITFVLLGDSSAEMKAAWIADRIEAGATDVLFFDDSGKNVDAVQALTSKYPDVEIKARKVKYAEDIAENTPREA
;
A
#
# COMPACT_ATOMS: atom_id res chain seq x y z
N MET A 1 -40.12 13.37 6.17
CA MET A 1 -39.38 13.10 7.40
C MET A 1 -38.48 11.85 7.29
N LYS A 2 -38.97 10.72 6.78
CA LYS A 2 -38.18 9.47 6.63
C LYS A 2 -36.93 9.66 5.72
N LEU A 3 -37.09 10.29 4.55
CA LEU A 3 -35.97 10.57 3.62
C LEU A 3 -34.89 11.50 4.22
N LEU A 4 -35.29 12.48 5.05
CA LEU A 4 -34.32 13.36 5.73
C LEU A 4 -33.49 12.61 6.79
N LEU A 5 -34.13 11.69 7.51
CA LEU A 5 -33.47 10.85 8.50
C LEU A 5 -32.55 9.79 7.84
N GLU A 6 -32.93 9.27 6.67
CA GLU A 6 -32.09 8.35 5.90
C GLU A 6 -30.87 9.07 5.29
N ASN A 7 -31.05 10.29 4.76
CA ASN A 7 -29.93 11.13 4.31
C ASN A 7 -29.03 11.57 5.46
N TRP A 8 -29.60 11.89 6.64
CA TRP A 8 -28.81 12.20 7.85
C TRP A 8 -28.00 10.99 8.34
N ARG A 9 -28.61 9.80 8.35
CA ARG A 9 -27.87 8.55 8.69
C ARG A 9 -26.76 8.24 7.70
N LYS A 10 -26.99 8.46 6.40
CA LYS A 10 -25.97 8.31 5.36
C LYS A 10 -24.84 9.33 5.55
N TYR A 11 -25.14 10.55 5.92
CA TYR A 11 -24.17 11.63 6.20
C TYR A 11 -23.37 11.38 7.51
N LEU A 12 -24.00 10.76 8.52
CA LEU A 12 -23.36 10.41 9.78
C LEU A 12 -22.56 9.09 9.70
N SER A 13 -22.67 8.34 8.62
CA SER A 13 -22.01 7.05 8.43
C SER A 13 -20.96 7.05 7.33
N GLU A 14 -20.54 8.22 6.82
CA GLU A 14 -19.41 8.27 5.88
C GLU A 14 -18.14 7.82 6.58
N SER A 15 -17.81 6.55 6.44
CA SER A 15 -16.53 6.00 6.90
C SER A 15 -15.52 6.07 5.77
N LYS A 16 -14.45 6.82 6.01
CA LYS A 16 -13.37 7.04 5.05
C LYS A 16 -12.24 6.06 5.32
N LEU A 17 -11.83 5.33 4.31
CA LEU A 17 -10.68 4.45 4.35
C LEU A 17 -9.54 5.02 3.51
N ARG A 18 -8.38 5.21 4.13
CA ARG A 18 -7.17 5.72 3.49
C ARG A 18 -6.08 4.67 3.61
N VAL A 19 -5.75 4.04 2.52
CA VAL A 19 -4.84 2.88 2.49
C VAL A 19 -3.61 3.21 1.67
N PHE A 20 -2.45 2.91 2.23
CA PHE A 20 -1.17 3.15 1.60
C PHE A 20 -0.34 1.86 1.63
N ASP A 21 0.20 1.46 0.51
CA ASP A 21 1.29 0.50 0.52
C ASP A 21 2.55 1.14 1.12
N PHE A 22 3.55 0.34 1.47
CA PHE A 22 4.77 0.83 2.10
C PHE A 22 5.93 0.95 1.11
N ASP A 23 6.37 -0.17 0.53
CA ASP A 23 7.52 -0.19 -0.36
C ASP A 23 7.23 0.51 -1.67
N ASP A 24 8.16 1.36 -2.09
CA ASP A 24 8.01 2.15 -3.30
C ASP A 24 6.73 3.01 -3.37
N THR A 25 6.01 3.14 -2.23
CA THR A 25 4.84 3.99 -2.06
C THR A 25 5.06 5.04 -0.97
N ILE A 26 5.28 4.66 0.28
CA ILE A 26 5.63 5.57 1.39
C ILE A 26 7.15 5.83 1.41
N ALA A 27 7.93 4.78 1.24
CA ALA A 27 9.38 4.83 1.25
C ALA A 27 9.99 3.94 0.16
N LYS A 28 11.07 4.43 -0.44
CA LYS A 28 11.96 3.59 -1.24
C LYS A 28 13.04 3.05 -0.32
N SER A 29 13.14 1.73 -0.19
CA SER A 29 14.19 1.06 0.59
C SER A 29 15.23 0.42 -0.34
N ASP A 30 16.41 0.15 0.23
CA ASP A 30 17.45 -0.59 -0.49
C ASP A 30 17.39 -2.11 -0.21
N SER A 31 16.31 -2.57 0.47
CA SER A 31 16.07 -3.99 0.75
C SER A 31 16.03 -4.81 -0.54
N LYS A 32 16.65 -5.98 -0.51
CA LYS A 32 16.79 -6.88 -1.66
C LYS A 32 16.16 -8.22 -1.38
N ILE A 33 15.83 -8.91 -2.46
CA ILE A 33 15.34 -10.27 -2.45
C ILE A 33 16.45 -11.15 -3.01
N TYR A 34 16.87 -12.14 -2.25
CA TYR A 34 17.86 -13.11 -2.69
C TYR A 34 17.16 -14.36 -3.16
N ILE A 35 17.56 -14.87 -4.33
CA ILE A 35 16.92 -16.01 -4.98
C ILE A 35 17.98 -17.05 -5.24
N THR A 36 17.71 -18.30 -4.84
CA THR A 36 18.53 -19.44 -5.21
C THR A 36 17.73 -20.30 -6.19
N THR A 37 18.25 -20.50 -7.39
CA THR A 37 17.60 -21.34 -8.40
C THR A 37 17.75 -22.82 -8.06
N ASP A 38 16.99 -23.68 -8.71
CA ASP A 38 17.09 -25.14 -8.63
C ASP A 38 18.48 -25.68 -9.03
N THR A 39 19.24 -24.92 -9.84
CA THR A 39 20.63 -25.23 -10.20
C THR A 39 21.66 -24.68 -9.21
N GLY A 40 21.22 -23.95 -8.16
CA GLY A 40 22.08 -23.32 -7.14
C GLY A 40 22.67 -21.96 -7.56
N GLU A 41 22.23 -21.40 -8.69
CA GLU A 41 22.59 -20.03 -9.08
C GLU A 41 21.95 -19.03 -8.13
N LYS A 42 22.70 -17.98 -7.74
CA LYS A 42 22.21 -16.91 -6.85
C LYS A 42 21.92 -15.65 -7.64
N LEU A 43 20.69 -15.18 -7.53
CA LEU A 43 20.21 -13.94 -8.12
C LEU A 43 19.83 -12.96 -7.01
N VAL A 44 19.89 -11.66 -7.29
CA VAL A 44 19.49 -10.60 -6.37
C VAL A 44 18.55 -9.66 -7.10
N MET A 45 17.41 -9.37 -6.51
CA MET A 45 16.39 -8.47 -7.08
C MET A 45 16.04 -7.33 -6.14
N THR A 46 15.71 -6.19 -6.72
CA THR A 46 15.02 -5.10 -6.01
C THR A 46 13.53 -5.40 -5.89
N PRO A 47 12.77 -4.74 -5.00
CA PRO A 47 11.32 -4.87 -4.91
C PRO A 47 10.63 -4.65 -6.27
N GLY A 48 11.00 -3.60 -7.00
CA GLY A 48 10.44 -3.30 -8.31
C GLY A 48 10.73 -4.37 -9.37
N GLN A 49 11.90 -4.98 -9.34
CA GLN A 49 12.22 -6.13 -10.22
C GLN A 49 11.40 -7.36 -9.85
N TYR A 50 11.24 -7.63 -8.55
CA TYR A 50 10.42 -8.74 -8.07
C TYR A 50 8.93 -8.58 -8.39
N ALA A 51 8.39 -7.37 -8.34
CA ALA A 51 6.99 -7.09 -8.69
C ALA A 51 6.63 -7.51 -10.13
N THR A 52 7.61 -7.57 -11.02
CA THR A 52 7.45 -8.02 -12.42
C THR A 52 7.98 -9.44 -12.67
N HIS A 53 8.65 -10.02 -11.66
CA HIS A 53 9.22 -11.35 -11.75
C HIS A 53 8.14 -12.43 -11.73
N LYS A 54 8.30 -13.43 -12.59
CA LYS A 54 7.45 -14.62 -12.54
C LYS A 54 8.02 -15.59 -11.51
N VAL A 55 7.33 -15.73 -10.39
CA VAL A 55 7.72 -16.66 -9.32
C VAL A 55 7.83 -18.09 -9.89
N ASN A 56 8.96 -18.73 -9.64
CA ASN A 56 9.20 -20.14 -9.94
C ASN A 56 9.12 -20.95 -8.64
N PRO A 57 8.21 -21.94 -8.53
CA PRO A 57 8.04 -22.73 -7.31
C PRO A 57 9.26 -23.58 -6.92
N ASP A 58 10.17 -23.82 -7.88
CA ASP A 58 11.39 -24.61 -7.66
C ASP A 58 12.56 -23.74 -7.14
N TYR A 59 12.37 -22.41 -6.99
CA TYR A 59 13.37 -21.48 -6.49
C TYR A 59 13.14 -21.18 -5.02
N GLU A 60 14.21 -20.95 -4.27
CA GLU A 60 14.17 -20.45 -2.91
C GLU A 60 14.27 -18.92 -2.93
N TYR A 61 13.36 -18.26 -2.21
CA TYR A 61 13.28 -16.80 -2.10
C TYR A 61 13.55 -16.38 -0.66
N ASP A 62 14.56 -15.56 -0.44
CA ASP A 62 14.91 -14.99 0.86
C ASP A 62 14.53 -13.50 0.90
N PHE A 63 13.59 -13.18 1.76
CA PHE A 63 13.08 -11.84 2.02
C PHE A 63 13.56 -11.27 3.36
N SER A 64 14.59 -11.83 3.96
CA SER A 64 15.05 -11.45 5.31
C SER A 64 15.40 -9.97 5.46
N GLU A 65 15.86 -9.30 4.39
CA GLU A 65 16.10 -7.85 4.43
C GLU A 65 14.84 -7.02 4.58
N PHE A 66 13.65 -7.60 4.34
CA PHE A 66 12.37 -6.93 4.54
C PHE A 66 11.89 -6.95 5.99
N ASP A 67 12.55 -7.69 6.87
CA ASP A 67 12.32 -7.60 8.32
C ASP A 67 12.74 -6.20 8.84
N GLU A 68 13.63 -5.52 8.11
CA GLU A 68 14.12 -4.17 8.39
C GLU A 68 13.71 -3.17 7.29
N VAL A 69 13.94 -1.88 7.52
CA VAL A 69 13.78 -0.82 6.51
C VAL A 69 15.15 -0.22 6.22
N ILE A 70 15.82 -0.75 5.17
CA ILE A 70 17.22 -0.46 4.87
C ILE A 70 17.34 0.82 4.05
N ASN A 71 18.11 1.81 4.56
CA ASN A 71 18.39 3.09 3.90
C ASN A 71 17.13 3.74 3.30
N PRO A 72 16.05 3.94 4.07
CA PRO A 72 14.80 4.43 3.54
C PRO A 72 14.91 5.86 3.04
N ARG A 73 14.28 6.11 1.89
CA ARG A 73 14.08 7.45 1.32
C ARG A 73 12.59 7.76 1.26
N GLU A 74 12.21 8.83 1.92
CA GLU A 74 10.82 9.27 2.01
C GLU A 74 10.24 9.68 0.64
N ILE A 75 9.04 9.19 0.32
CA ILE A 75 8.26 9.65 -0.82
C ILE A 75 7.31 10.74 -0.35
N LYS A 76 7.84 11.98 -0.30
CA LYS A 76 7.16 13.14 0.30
C LYS A 76 5.76 13.41 -0.24
N GLN A 77 5.51 13.08 -1.51
CA GLN A 77 4.18 13.24 -2.09
C GLN A 77 3.13 12.42 -1.35
N ILE A 78 3.46 11.18 -0.98
CA ILE A 78 2.54 10.26 -0.30
C ILE A 78 2.53 10.53 1.20
N THR A 79 3.68 10.70 1.84
CA THR A 79 3.74 10.96 3.28
C THR A 79 3.04 12.24 3.67
N ASN A 80 3.03 13.28 2.80
CA ASN A 80 2.22 14.47 3.02
C ASN A 80 0.71 14.17 2.99
N ILE A 81 0.26 13.21 2.15
CA ILE A 81 -1.15 12.79 2.16
C ILE A 81 -1.47 12.05 3.46
N VAL A 82 -0.56 11.18 3.95
CA VAL A 82 -0.70 10.50 5.25
C VAL A 82 -0.79 11.54 6.39
N ARG A 83 0.14 12.51 6.45
CA ARG A 83 0.11 13.58 7.47
C ARG A 83 -1.17 14.40 7.42
N ASN A 84 -1.63 14.76 6.22
CA ASN A 84 -2.89 15.48 6.06
C ASN A 84 -4.10 14.66 6.51
N ALA A 85 -4.11 13.34 6.24
CA ALA A 85 -5.16 12.45 6.69
C ALA A 85 -5.19 12.34 8.22
N LEU A 86 -4.02 12.23 8.87
CA LEU A 86 -3.88 12.20 10.33
C LEU A 86 -4.30 13.52 10.98
N ASN A 87 -3.86 14.65 10.41
CA ASN A 87 -4.19 15.99 10.90
C ASN A 87 -5.70 16.32 10.78
N ALA A 88 -6.38 15.75 9.79
CA ALA A 88 -7.82 15.90 9.63
C ALA A 88 -8.65 15.08 10.66
N GLY A 89 -7.96 14.33 11.54
CA GLY A 89 -8.57 13.51 12.58
C GLY A 89 -8.99 12.12 12.08
N THR A 90 -9.19 11.21 13.03
CA THR A 90 -9.57 9.82 12.76
C THR A 90 -11.07 9.54 12.97
N GLU A 91 -11.85 10.52 13.39
CA GLU A 91 -13.29 10.35 13.53
C GLU A 91 -13.94 10.07 12.16
N GLY A 92 -14.59 8.91 12.03
CA GLY A 92 -15.14 8.44 10.75
C GLY A 92 -14.07 8.18 9.67
N ARG A 93 -12.80 7.97 10.07
CA ARG A 93 -11.70 7.69 9.13
C ARG A 93 -10.75 6.64 9.70
N GLU A 94 -10.50 5.61 8.92
CA GLU A 94 -9.41 4.65 9.15
C GLU A 94 -8.24 5.00 8.20
N ILE A 95 -7.03 5.00 8.75
CA ILE A 95 -5.79 5.16 7.99
C ILE A 95 -5.02 3.86 8.16
N ALA A 96 -4.67 3.21 7.07
CA ALA A 96 -4.00 1.92 7.10
C ALA A 96 -2.75 1.90 6.22
N ILE A 97 -1.71 1.21 6.69
CA ILE A 97 -0.59 0.75 5.87
C ILE A 97 -0.84 -0.72 5.56
N LEU A 98 -1.00 -1.04 4.28
CA LEU A 98 -1.31 -2.35 3.76
C LEU A 98 -0.18 -2.84 2.86
N THR A 99 0.71 -3.65 3.40
CA THR A 99 1.95 -4.07 2.73
C THR A 99 2.04 -5.58 2.56
N ALA A 100 2.79 -5.99 1.54
CA ALA A 100 3.16 -7.38 1.31
C ALA A 100 4.19 -7.92 2.32
N ARG A 101 4.85 -7.05 3.07
CA ARG A 101 5.79 -7.45 4.13
C ARG A 101 5.10 -8.35 5.16
N ASP A 102 5.87 -9.18 5.84
CA ASP A 102 5.34 -10.02 6.91
C ASP A 102 5.34 -9.27 8.27
N GLN A 103 4.70 -9.87 9.28
CA GLN A 103 4.49 -9.29 10.60
C GLN A 103 5.79 -8.88 11.32
N LYS A 104 6.93 -9.48 11.01
CA LYS A 104 8.21 -9.17 11.66
C LYS A 104 8.70 -7.76 11.34
N SER A 105 8.31 -7.21 10.20
CA SER A 105 8.71 -5.87 9.76
C SER A 105 7.92 -4.73 10.40
N GLU A 106 6.88 -5.00 11.17
CA GLU A 106 5.98 -3.96 11.72
C GLU A 106 6.74 -2.92 12.55
N ASP A 107 7.60 -3.36 13.47
CA ASP A 107 8.36 -2.46 14.33
C ASP A 107 9.35 -1.60 13.54
N ALA A 108 9.98 -2.16 12.52
CA ALA A 108 10.89 -1.41 11.65
C ALA A 108 10.15 -0.34 10.83
N ILE A 109 8.97 -0.66 10.30
CA ILE A 109 8.11 0.29 9.60
C ILE A 109 7.66 1.41 10.54
N LYS A 110 7.16 1.09 11.74
CA LYS A 110 6.74 2.08 12.74
C LYS A 110 7.89 3.01 13.10
N LYS A 111 9.05 2.46 13.45
CA LYS A 111 10.25 3.23 13.79
C LYS A 111 10.66 4.19 12.67
N TYR A 112 10.60 3.75 11.42
CA TYR A 112 10.88 4.62 10.29
C TYR A 112 9.86 5.77 10.18
N LEU A 113 8.57 5.47 10.25
CA LEU A 113 7.50 6.49 10.16
C LEU A 113 7.62 7.53 11.28
N GLU A 114 7.90 7.10 12.50
CA GLU A 114 8.14 7.99 13.63
C GLU A 114 9.38 8.88 13.42
N SER A 115 10.42 8.34 12.77
CA SER A 115 11.63 9.10 12.42
C SER A 115 11.39 10.24 11.42
N ILE A 116 10.27 10.20 10.71
CA ILE A 116 9.83 11.24 9.77
C ILE A 116 8.56 11.97 10.26
N ASP A 117 8.34 12.02 11.57
CA ASP A 117 7.25 12.73 12.24
C ASP A 117 5.83 12.28 11.82
N ILE A 118 5.63 10.98 11.62
CA ILE A 118 4.30 10.37 11.41
C ILE A 118 3.88 9.64 12.68
N ASP A 119 2.74 10.05 13.27
CA ASP A 119 2.14 9.44 14.46
C ASP A 119 1.54 8.06 14.13
N THR A 120 2.28 7.00 14.45
CA THR A 120 1.91 5.61 14.15
C THR A 120 0.78 5.09 15.02
N SER A 121 0.49 5.72 16.17
CA SER A 121 -0.57 5.30 17.09
C SER A 121 -1.98 5.37 16.51
N LYS A 122 -2.15 6.10 15.41
CA LYS A 122 -3.42 6.32 14.69
C LYS A 122 -3.50 5.58 13.36
N ILE A 123 -2.56 4.69 13.10
CA ILE A 123 -2.47 3.94 11.84
C ILE A 123 -2.72 2.46 12.11
N THR A 124 -3.59 1.85 11.32
CA THR A 124 -3.77 0.40 11.28
C THR A 124 -2.65 -0.21 10.41
N PHE A 125 -1.87 -1.12 10.97
CA PHE A 125 -0.84 -1.84 10.22
C PHE A 125 -1.36 -3.22 9.81
N VAL A 126 -1.26 -3.50 8.51
CA VAL A 126 -1.72 -4.76 7.90
C VAL A 126 -0.59 -5.31 7.05
N LEU A 127 0.08 -6.29 7.58
CA LEU A 127 1.22 -6.95 6.98
C LEU A 127 0.78 -8.33 6.52
N LEU A 128 0.67 -8.50 5.20
CA LEU A 128 0.02 -9.67 4.61
C LEU A 128 0.95 -10.89 4.53
N GLY A 129 2.27 -10.68 4.46
CA GLY A 129 3.24 -11.74 4.14
C GLY A 129 3.04 -12.34 2.75
N ASP A 130 2.33 -11.63 1.87
CA ASP A 130 1.93 -12.08 0.55
C ASP A 130 1.86 -10.88 -0.41
N SER A 131 2.41 -11.03 -1.61
CA SER A 131 2.45 -9.98 -2.63
C SER A 131 1.29 -10.05 -3.64
N SER A 132 0.30 -10.94 -3.44
CA SER A 132 -0.83 -11.06 -4.33
C SER A 132 -1.76 -9.86 -4.26
N ALA A 133 -2.19 -9.36 -5.42
CA ALA A 133 -3.09 -8.23 -5.52
C ALA A 133 -4.48 -8.55 -4.94
N GLU A 134 -4.87 -9.82 -5.01
CA GLU A 134 -6.14 -10.35 -4.49
C GLU A 134 -6.23 -10.21 -2.98
N MET A 135 -5.13 -10.41 -2.24
CA MET A 135 -5.11 -10.26 -0.77
C MET A 135 -5.34 -8.80 -0.36
N LYS A 136 -4.71 -7.85 -1.04
CA LYS A 136 -4.94 -6.42 -0.80
C LYS A 136 -6.38 -6.02 -1.12
N ALA A 137 -6.90 -6.47 -2.27
CA ALA A 137 -8.29 -6.20 -2.64
C ALA A 137 -9.29 -6.84 -1.67
N ALA A 138 -9.05 -8.08 -1.21
CA ALA A 138 -9.90 -8.76 -0.23
C ALA A 138 -9.95 -7.99 1.09
N TRP A 139 -8.81 -7.55 1.62
CA TRP A 139 -8.77 -6.77 2.85
C TRP A 139 -9.58 -5.46 2.72
N ILE A 140 -9.46 -4.75 1.60
CA ILE A 140 -10.23 -3.53 1.34
C ILE A 140 -11.72 -3.86 1.22
N ALA A 141 -12.09 -4.96 0.55
CA ALA A 141 -13.47 -5.41 0.44
C ALA A 141 -14.09 -5.67 1.83
N ASP A 142 -13.37 -6.31 2.74
CA ASP A 142 -13.81 -6.54 4.11
C ASP A 142 -14.09 -5.20 4.85
N ARG A 143 -13.29 -4.16 4.61
CA ARG A 143 -13.52 -2.83 5.18
C ARG A 143 -14.75 -2.14 4.58
N ILE A 144 -14.99 -2.32 3.29
CA ILE A 144 -16.22 -1.84 2.64
C ILE A 144 -17.45 -2.55 3.23
N GLU A 145 -17.39 -3.86 3.42
CA GLU A 145 -18.47 -4.64 4.05
C GLU A 145 -18.69 -4.25 5.52
N ALA A 146 -17.62 -3.80 6.20
CA ALA A 146 -17.70 -3.24 7.56
C ALA A 146 -18.20 -1.79 7.60
N GLY A 147 -18.45 -1.13 6.45
CA GLY A 147 -19.09 0.17 6.37
C GLY A 147 -18.27 1.31 5.78
N ALA A 148 -17.10 1.04 5.20
CA ALA A 148 -16.35 2.07 4.48
C ALA A 148 -17.08 2.47 3.20
N THR A 149 -17.29 3.79 3.00
CA THR A 149 -18.04 4.33 1.84
C THR A 149 -17.18 5.21 0.93
N ASP A 150 -15.99 5.60 1.36
CA ASP A 150 -15.02 6.42 0.61
C ASP A 150 -13.62 5.82 0.81
N VAL A 151 -13.12 5.13 -0.21
CA VAL A 151 -11.84 4.42 -0.21
C VAL A 151 -10.85 5.15 -1.11
N LEU A 152 -9.69 5.48 -0.55
CA LEU A 152 -8.55 5.98 -1.30
C LEU A 152 -7.36 5.07 -1.04
N PHE A 153 -6.85 4.45 -2.09
CA PHE A 153 -5.75 3.49 -2.07
C PHE A 153 -4.58 3.99 -2.91
N PHE A 154 -3.36 3.90 -2.37
CA PHE A 154 -2.11 4.23 -3.06
C PHE A 154 -1.16 3.04 -3.03
N ASP A 155 -0.62 2.70 -4.20
CA ASP A 155 0.30 1.58 -4.39
C ASP A 155 1.14 1.83 -5.65
N ASP A 156 2.39 1.39 -5.69
CA ASP A 156 3.26 1.51 -6.85
C ASP A 156 2.99 0.42 -7.91
N SER A 157 2.42 -0.71 -7.48
CA SER A 157 2.07 -1.83 -8.35
C SER A 157 0.77 -1.59 -9.10
N GLY A 158 0.83 -1.56 -10.44
CA GLY A 158 -0.36 -1.46 -11.29
C GLY A 158 -1.34 -2.62 -11.05
N LYS A 159 -0.85 -3.83 -10.76
CA LYS A 159 -1.71 -5.00 -10.48
C LYS A 159 -2.56 -4.79 -9.23
N ASN A 160 -1.96 -4.26 -8.16
CA ASN A 160 -2.66 -3.96 -6.90
C ASN A 160 -3.71 -2.87 -7.12
N VAL A 161 -3.33 -1.79 -7.83
CA VAL A 161 -4.24 -0.70 -8.18
C VAL A 161 -5.44 -1.19 -8.99
N ASP A 162 -5.19 -2.01 -10.02
CA ASP A 162 -6.24 -2.54 -10.89
C ASP A 162 -7.18 -3.48 -10.12
N ALA A 163 -6.65 -4.34 -9.25
CA ALA A 163 -7.44 -5.25 -8.42
C ALA A 163 -8.36 -4.49 -7.45
N VAL A 164 -7.84 -3.44 -6.79
CA VAL A 164 -8.65 -2.61 -5.89
C VAL A 164 -9.66 -1.77 -6.67
N GLN A 165 -9.28 -1.19 -7.81
CA GLN A 165 -10.20 -0.42 -8.65
C GLN A 165 -11.34 -1.28 -9.20
N ALA A 166 -11.11 -2.55 -9.47
CA ALA A 166 -12.14 -3.50 -9.93
C ALA A 166 -13.26 -3.73 -8.90
N LEU A 167 -13.02 -3.46 -7.62
CA LEU A 167 -14.05 -3.54 -6.57
C LEU A 167 -15.22 -2.58 -6.82
N THR A 168 -15.04 -1.51 -7.60
CA THR A 168 -16.12 -0.59 -8.00
C THR A 168 -17.29 -1.33 -8.64
N SER A 169 -17.01 -2.41 -9.39
CA SER A 169 -18.06 -3.21 -10.02
C SER A 169 -18.89 -3.99 -9.01
N LYS A 170 -18.27 -4.43 -7.90
CA LYS A 170 -18.96 -5.16 -6.81
C LYS A 170 -19.67 -4.21 -5.84
N TYR A 171 -19.12 -3.00 -5.64
CA TYR A 171 -19.60 -2.03 -4.67
C TYR A 171 -19.91 -0.68 -5.35
N PRO A 172 -20.97 -0.59 -6.18
CA PRO A 172 -21.26 0.59 -6.99
C PRO A 172 -21.63 1.84 -6.17
N ASP A 173 -22.05 1.66 -4.91
CA ASP A 173 -22.44 2.75 -3.99
C ASP A 173 -21.25 3.28 -3.16
N VAL A 174 -20.06 2.71 -3.31
CA VAL A 174 -18.84 3.09 -2.60
C VAL A 174 -17.93 3.89 -3.54
N GLU A 175 -17.44 5.02 -3.09
CA GLU A 175 -16.44 5.77 -3.85
C GLU A 175 -15.05 5.11 -3.67
N ILE A 176 -14.56 4.44 -4.72
CA ILE A 176 -13.25 3.77 -4.70
C ILE A 176 -12.32 4.46 -5.68
N LYS A 177 -11.21 4.99 -5.15
CA LYS A 177 -10.13 5.60 -5.94
C LYS A 177 -8.82 4.89 -5.62
N ALA A 178 -8.38 4.02 -6.53
CA ALA A 178 -7.06 3.41 -6.48
C ALA A 178 -6.09 4.19 -7.38
N ARG A 179 -4.92 4.54 -6.86
CA ARG A 179 -3.95 5.41 -7.54
C ARG A 179 -2.57 4.78 -7.55
N LYS A 180 -2.01 4.64 -8.74
CA LYS A 180 -0.63 4.22 -8.91
C LYS A 180 0.31 5.36 -8.54
N VAL A 181 1.25 5.08 -7.64
CA VAL A 181 2.34 5.99 -7.29
C VAL A 181 3.43 5.91 -8.35
N LYS A 182 3.86 7.07 -8.83
CA LYS A 182 4.97 7.18 -9.79
C LYS A 182 6.06 8.05 -9.19
N TYR A 183 7.29 7.57 -9.27
CA TYR A 183 8.46 8.35 -8.85
C TYR A 183 8.91 9.35 -9.91
N ALA A 184 9.51 10.44 -9.47
CA ALA A 184 10.18 11.37 -10.38
C ALA A 184 11.34 10.70 -11.15
N GLU A 185 11.99 9.69 -10.55
CA GLU A 185 13.06 8.93 -11.19
C GLU A 185 12.54 8.03 -12.32
N ASP A 186 11.37 7.37 -12.14
CA ASP A 186 10.72 6.59 -13.21
C ASP A 186 10.30 7.47 -14.40
N ILE A 187 9.95 8.72 -14.12
CA ILE A 187 9.62 9.71 -15.16
C ILE A 187 10.89 10.08 -15.94
N ALA A 188 12.04 10.20 -15.28
CA ALA A 188 13.32 10.54 -15.92
C ALA A 188 13.87 9.39 -16.77
N GLU A 189 13.69 8.12 -16.36
CA GLU A 189 14.12 6.94 -17.13
C GLU A 189 13.27 6.69 -18.37
N ASN A 190 11.98 7.02 -18.34
CA ASN A 190 11.04 6.82 -19.44
C ASN A 190 10.86 8.03 -20.37
N THR A 191 11.54 9.15 -20.12
CA THR A 191 11.55 10.30 -21.03
C THR A 191 12.61 10.05 -22.11
N PRO A 192 12.25 9.97 -23.42
CA PRO A 192 13.23 9.84 -24.48
C PRO A 192 14.21 11.01 -24.38
N ARG A 193 15.51 10.73 -24.27
CA ARG A 193 16.53 11.75 -24.42
C ARG A 193 16.47 12.19 -25.87
N GLU A 194 15.99 13.40 -26.10
CA GLU A 194 16.10 14.03 -27.41
C GLU A 194 17.58 14.10 -27.79
N ALA A 195 17.89 13.58 -28.96
CA ALA A 195 19.24 13.50 -29.53
C ALA A 195 19.67 14.85 -30.08
#